data_49ecebc4bdb5f28b3a7b66389a93c84a
#
_entry.id   49ecebc4bdb5f28b3a7b66389a93c84a
#
_cell.length_a   1.000
_cell.length_b   1.000
_cell.length_c   1.000
_cell.angle_alpha   90.00
_cell.angle_beta   90.00
_cell.angle_gamma   90.00
#
_symmetry.space_group_name_H-M   'P 1'
#
loop_
_entity.id
_entity.type
_entity.pdbx_description
1 polymer ?
#
loop_
_entity_poly.entity_id
_entity_poly.type
_entity_poly.pdbx_seq_one_letter_code
_entity_poly.pdbx_strand_id
1 'polypeptide(L)'
;MAALPAHLLQAVVATPVVTGLLLIAGRRLPRSLGALIAFLGFAVPAAVAPWLLVAWADLSIPPETFKSAGPWGVGLALNGFSAPLLAMTSLVGLAAGIKALTQDVESRHAYLGLLLFMLGGTLGVFATDHVVGFYFFHEFALIPTFVLTLFWGGEGRRPAAMQMAIYLTVGAMASLAGILMAVDAAGLDWTRATFESVADGLAAKGAPSGAGALALFGFGTLASLFPFHSWAAPGYSAAPTPAAMLHAGALKKFGLYGLALLGLTSLRITEGALGDWLLWLALGNVTLIGFVCLTQVDLKRLVSWSSVAHMGPVFLGLWVAGARGSASGLDAAVLLMTAHGLSCAALFLLSNDVRVRAGSYRFEDMGGLASRAPVLAAFFVAASMASLGLPGFANFWGEIGVFLSLRAEPLWIQALVASTVVITAVYTLRAAAAVFFGPASAALDARAAAAPFGDLSWPSRVAAGLLLGASLTLGFLPSLVTDSTNRVSADVVKYVRPAAQTPSAR
;
A
#
# COMPACT_ATOMS: atom_id res chain seq x y z
N MET A 1 -28.19 -11.31 -13.28
CA MET A 1 -27.36 -10.21 -12.73
C MET A 1 -26.49 -10.66 -11.53
N ALA A 2 -26.88 -11.68 -10.78
CA ALA A 2 -26.15 -12.11 -9.55
C ALA A 2 -24.68 -12.53 -9.75
N ALA A 3 -24.27 -13.02 -10.92
CA ALA A 3 -22.89 -13.44 -11.19
C ALA A 3 -21.96 -12.33 -11.73
N LEU A 4 -22.46 -11.14 -12.04
CA LEU A 4 -21.68 -10.06 -12.65
C LEU A 4 -20.53 -9.58 -11.77
N PRO A 5 -20.70 -9.31 -10.45
CA PRO A 5 -19.59 -8.87 -9.60
C PRO A 5 -18.44 -9.89 -9.52
N ALA A 6 -18.76 -11.19 -9.45
CA ALA A 6 -17.77 -12.26 -9.41
C ALA A 6 -16.94 -12.33 -10.73
N HIS A 7 -17.59 -12.21 -11.89
CA HIS A 7 -16.88 -12.17 -13.19
C HIS A 7 -16.04 -10.91 -13.34
N LEU A 8 -16.50 -9.77 -12.86
CA LEU A 8 -15.73 -8.53 -12.87
C LEU A 8 -14.50 -8.63 -11.94
N LEU A 9 -14.63 -9.27 -10.78
CA LEU A 9 -13.51 -9.51 -9.89
C LEU A 9 -12.45 -10.41 -10.56
N GLN A 10 -12.88 -11.46 -11.27
CA GLN A 10 -11.97 -12.28 -12.07
C GLN A 10 -11.26 -11.46 -13.15
N ALA A 11 -11.98 -10.59 -13.86
CA ALA A 11 -11.41 -9.73 -14.88
C ALA A 11 -10.36 -8.76 -14.31
N VAL A 12 -10.58 -8.20 -13.12
CA VAL A 12 -9.65 -7.30 -12.43
C VAL A 12 -8.30 -7.98 -12.18
N VAL A 13 -8.30 -9.25 -11.76
CA VAL A 13 -7.06 -10.00 -11.47
C VAL A 13 -6.44 -10.59 -12.73
N ALA A 14 -7.26 -11.16 -13.60
CA ALA A 14 -6.78 -11.89 -14.78
C ALA A 14 -6.22 -10.97 -15.88
N THR A 15 -6.83 -9.80 -16.10
CA THR A 15 -6.43 -8.91 -17.21
C THR A 15 -4.97 -8.50 -17.15
N PRO A 16 -4.41 -7.98 -16.02
CA PRO A 16 -3.00 -7.63 -15.97
C PRO A 16 -2.08 -8.86 -16.12
N VAL A 17 -2.47 -10.02 -15.59
CA VAL A 17 -1.68 -11.25 -15.71
C VAL A 17 -1.63 -11.71 -17.18
N VAL A 18 -2.77 -11.78 -17.85
CA VAL A 18 -2.86 -12.22 -19.27
C VAL A 18 -2.12 -11.24 -20.18
N THR A 19 -2.35 -9.93 -20.02
CA THR A 19 -1.66 -8.92 -20.84
C THR A 19 -0.17 -8.87 -20.55
N GLY A 20 0.25 -9.11 -19.32
CA GLY A 20 1.66 -9.27 -18.95
C GLY A 20 2.32 -10.47 -19.63
N LEU A 21 1.66 -11.64 -19.65
CA LEU A 21 2.11 -12.83 -20.38
C LEU A 21 2.24 -12.56 -21.88
N LEU A 22 1.22 -11.93 -22.47
CA LEU A 22 1.22 -11.58 -23.89
C LEU A 22 2.42 -10.69 -24.26
N LEU A 23 2.79 -9.73 -23.40
CA LEU A 23 3.93 -8.85 -23.61
C LEU A 23 5.27 -9.59 -23.48
N ILE A 24 5.42 -10.46 -22.48
CA ILE A 24 6.65 -11.22 -22.28
C ILE A 24 6.86 -12.24 -23.40
N ALA A 25 5.80 -12.94 -23.85
CA ALA A 25 5.85 -13.85 -24.98
C ALA A 25 6.01 -13.09 -26.31
N GLY A 26 5.37 -11.93 -26.43
CA GLY A 26 5.30 -11.11 -27.64
C GLY A 26 6.46 -10.12 -27.78
N ARG A 27 7.71 -10.51 -27.53
CA ARG A 27 8.90 -9.62 -27.61
C ARG A 27 9.08 -8.95 -28.98
N ARG A 28 8.51 -9.53 -30.05
CA ARG A 28 8.60 -9.02 -31.43
C ARG A 28 7.39 -8.17 -31.84
N LEU A 29 6.41 -7.95 -30.96
CA LEU A 29 5.25 -7.13 -31.26
C LEU A 29 5.68 -5.68 -31.58
N PRO A 30 4.98 -4.99 -32.49
CA PRO A 30 5.17 -3.56 -32.70
C PRO A 30 4.99 -2.77 -31.40
N ARG A 31 5.81 -1.72 -31.19
CA ARG A 31 5.77 -0.90 -29.98
C ARG A 31 4.37 -0.34 -29.67
N SER A 32 3.61 0.05 -30.71
CA SER A 32 2.25 0.55 -30.57
C SER A 32 1.27 -0.50 -30.05
N LEU A 33 1.33 -1.71 -30.58
CA LEU A 33 0.49 -2.81 -30.15
C LEU A 33 0.85 -3.26 -28.72
N GLY A 34 2.14 -3.33 -28.40
CA GLY A 34 2.59 -3.62 -27.04
C GLY A 34 2.12 -2.56 -26.04
N ALA A 35 2.15 -1.28 -26.43
CA ALA A 35 1.64 -0.19 -25.60
C ALA A 35 0.11 -0.27 -25.38
N LEU A 36 -0.65 -0.63 -26.41
CA LEU A 36 -2.10 -0.84 -26.30
C LEU A 36 -2.45 -2.01 -25.36
N ILE A 37 -1.76 -3.15 -25.51
CA ILE A 37 -1.94 -4.34 -24.65
C ILE A 37 -1.61 -3.96 -23.19
N ALA A 38 -0.49 -3.26 -22.96
CA ALA A 38 -0.13 -2.79 -21.62
C ALA A 38 -1.18 -1.84 -21.05
N PHE A 39 -1.62 -0.85 -21.84
CA PHE A 39 -2.63 0.11 -21.40
C PHE A 39 -3.94 -0.59 -20.97
N LEU A 40 -4.42 -1.55 -21.76
CA LEU A 40 -5.60 -2.34 -21.39
C LEU A 40 -5.39 -3.12 -20.08
N GLY A 41 -4.20 -3.70 -19.87
CA GLY A 41 -3.83 -4.39 -18.63
C GLY A 41 -3.89 -3.51 -17.39
N PHE A 42 -3.57 -2.22 -17.52
CA PHE A 42 -3.68 -1.25 -16.41
C PHE A 42 -5.08 -0.62 -16.32
N ALA A 43 -5.73 -0.34 -17.45
CA ALA A 43 -6.97 0.43 -17.49
C ALA A 43 -8.19 -0.39 -17.06
N VAL A 44 -8.27 -1.67 -17.43
CA VAL A 44 -9.43 -2.51 -17.09
C VAL A 44 -9.60 -2.66 -15.58
N PRO A 45 -8.57 -3.01 -14.77
CA PRO A 45 -8.73 -3.02 -13.32
C PRO A 45 -9.13 -1.65 -12.76
N ALA A 46 -8.55 -0.57 -13.27
CA ALA A 46 -8.82 0.79 -12.78
C ALA A 46 -10.24 1.29 -13.09
N ALA A 47 -10.88 0.78 -14.16
CA ALA A 47 -12.25 1.07 -14.45
C ALA A 47 -13.23 0.23 -13.62
N VAL A 48 -12.87 -1.03 -13.32
CA VAL A 48 -13.78 -2.00 -12.71
C VAL A 48 -13.69 -2.00 -11.18
N ALA A 49 -12.50 -1.93 -10.59
CA ALA A 49 -12.34 -2.09 -9.14
C ALA A 49 -13.00 -0.96 -8.32
N PRO A 50 -12.99 0.33 -8.71
CA PRO A 50 -13.78 1.35 -8.02
C PRO A 50 -15.28 1.11 -8.06
N TRP A 51 -15.80 0.56 -9.19
CA TRP A 51 -17.19 0.15 -9.27
C TRP A 51 -17.50 -1.00 -8.29
N LEU A 52 -16.61 -1.98 -8.17
CA LEU A 52 -16.74 -3.07 -7.19
C LEU A 52 -16.77 -2.55 -5.75
N LEU A 53 -16.00 -1.51 -5.43
CA LEU A 53 -16.05 -0.87 -4.10
C LEU A 53 -17.43 -0.25 -3.83
N VAL A 54 -17.97 0.51 -4.78
CA VAL A 54 -19.30 1.12 -4.65
C VAL A 54 -20.38 0.04 -4.55
N ALA A 55 -20.29 -1.00 -5.38
CA ALA A 55 -21.25 -2.13 -5.35
C ALA A 55 -21.14 -2.92 -4.03
N TRP A 56 -19.94 -3.08 -3.47
CA TRP A 56 -19.76 -3.71 -2.16
C TRP A 56 -20.38 -2.87 -1.03
N ALA A 57 -20.27 -1.55 -1.08
CA ALA A 57 -20.87 -0.65 -0.09
C ALA A 57 -22.41 -0.66 -0.13
N ASP A 58 -23.01 -1.08 -1.24
CA ASP A 58 -24.48 -1.22 -1.37
C ASP A 58 -24.97 -2.45 -0.56
N LEU A 59 -25.68 -2.19 0.53
CA LEU A 59 -26.23 -3.22 1.43
C LEU A 59 -27.29 -4.11 0.76
N SER A 60 -27.85 -3.71 -0.36
CA SER A 60 -28.84 -4.51 -1.12
C SER A 60 -28.19 -5.67 -1.89
N ILE A 61 -26.86 -5.64 -2.10
CA ILE A 61 -26.11 -6.67 -2.82
C ILE A 61 -25.52 -7.66 -1.81
N PRO A 62 -25.93 -8.95 -1.84
CA PRO A 62 -25.40 -9.95 -0.93
C PRO A 62 -23.89 -10.18 -1.12
N PRO A 63 -23.08 -10.35 -0.05
CA PRO A 63 -21.64 -10.63 -0.15
C PRO A 63 -21.27 -11.83 -1.01
N GLU A 64 -22.14 -12.84 -1.06
CA GLU A 64 -21.94 -14.06 -1.85
C GLU A 64 -21.83 -13.79 -3.36
N THR A 65 -22.40 -12.68 -3.86
CA THR A 65 -22.31 -12.31 -5.27
C THR A 65 -20.91 -11.89 -5.70
N PHE A 66 -20.04 -11.59 -4.74
CA PHE A 66 -18.64 -11.23 -4.97
C PHE A 66 -17.67 -12.40 -4.79
N LYS A 67 -18.19 -13.63 -4.60
CA LYS A 67 -17.39 -14.85 -4.52
C LYS A 67 -17.38 -15.58 -5.86
N SER A 68 -16.20 -16.10 -6.21
CA SER A 68 -15.99 -16.89 -7.44
C SER A 68 -15.12 -18.10 -7.12
N ALA A 69 -15.56 -19.28 -7.55
CA ALA A 69 -14.72 -20.46 -7.53
C ALA A 69 -13.61 -20.30 -8.58
N GLY A 70 -12.39 -20.10 -8.11
CA GLY A 70 -11.22 -20.06 -8.97
C GLY A 70 -10.75 -21.46 -9.39
N PRO A 71 -9.90 -21.56 -10.44
CA PRO A 71 -9.27 -22.81 -10.81
C PRO A 71 -8.39 -23.32 -9.64
N TRP A 72 -8.31 -24.64 -9.48
CA TRP A 72 -7.58 -25.36 -8.40
C TRP A 72 -8.01 -25.05 -6.97
N GLY A 73 -9.24 -24.57 -6.75
CA GLY A 73 -9.78 -24.27 -5.43
C GLY A 73 -9.32 -22.95 -4.83
N VAL A 74 -8.52 -22.16 -5.54
CA VAL A 74 -8.18 -20.79 -5.13
C VAL A 74 -9.34 -19.88 -5.49
N GLY A 75 -10.24 -19.66 -4.54
CA GLY A 75 -11.38 -18.77 -4.70
C GLY A 75 -10.96 -17.31 -4.76
N LEU A 76 -11.70 -16.51 -5.51
CA LEU A 76 -11.67 -15.06 -5.41
C LEU A 76 -12.91 -14.61 -4.65
N ALA A 77 -12.69 -13.73 -3.68
CA ALA A 77 -13.75 -13.13 -2.89
C ALA A 77 -13.40 -11.71 -2.50
N LEU A 78 -14.37 -10.84 -2.50
CA LEU A 78 -14.22 -9.48 -1.98
C LEU A 78 -14.74 -9.44 -0.56
N ASN A 79 -14.10 -8.64 0.29
CA ASN A 79 -14.55 -8.33 1.63
C ASN A 79 -14.45 -6.82 1.91
N GLY A 80 -14.98 -6.37 3.06
CA GLY A 80 -15.03 -4.94 3.39
C GLY A 80 -13.66 -4.26 3.51
N PHE A 81 -12.60 -4.99 3.84
CA PHE A 81 -11.23 -4.44 3.89
C PHE A 81 -10.55 -4.50 2.53
N SER A 82 -10.83 -5.54 1.74
CA SER A 82 -10.20 -5.72 0.44
C SER A 82 -10.74 -4.80 -0.64
N ALA A 83 -12.03 -4.47 -0.62
CA ALA A 83 -12.66 -3.64 -1.65
C ALA A 83 -11.98 -2.26 -1.82
N PRO A 84 -11.75 -1.46 -0.76
CA PRO A 84 -11.04 -0.19 -0.90
C PRO A 84 -9.56 -0.37 -1.29
N LEU A 85 -8.89 -1.43 -0.82
CA LEU A 85 -7.50 -1.71 -1.18
C LEU A 85 -7.37 -2.15 -2.64
N LEU A 86 -8.32 -2.92 -3.15
CA LEU A 86 -8.40 -3.32 -4.56
C LEU A 86 -8.60 -2.09 -5.46
N ALA A 87 -9.55 -1.22 -5.11
CA ALA A 87 -9.81 0.02 -5.84
C ALA A 87 -8.58 0.94 -5.86
N MET A 88 -7.96 1.17 -4.71
CA MET A 88 -6.73 1.96 -4.58
C MET A 88 -5.60 1.36 -5.44
N THR A 89 -5.37 0.05 -5.33
CA THR A 89 -4.31 -0.66 -6.08
C THR A 89 -4.48 -0.51 -7.59
N SER A 90 -5.72 -0.60 -8.08
CA SER A 90 -6.02 -0.47 -9.50
C SER A 90 -5.75 0.95 -10.03
N LEU A 91 -6.10 1.99 -9.25
CA LEU A 91 -5.84 3.39 -9.60
C LEU A 91 -4.33 3.70 -9.57
N VAL A 92 -3.62 3.23 -8.55
CA VAL A 92 -2.14 3.32 -8.48
C VAL A 92 -1.51 2.57 -9.66
N GLY A 93 -2.04 1.39 -10.01
CA GLY A 93 -1.62 0.62 -11.17
C GLY A 93 -1.75 1.38 -12.47
N LEU A 94 -2.89 2.02 -12.72
CA LEU A 94 -3.10 2.83 -13.91
C LEU A 94 -2.14 4.03 -13.96
N ALA A 95 -1.98 4.75 -12.86
CA ALA A 95 -1.05 5.88 -12.79
C ALA A 95 0.40 5.44 -13.04
N ALA A 96 0.82 4.31 -12.47
CA ALA A 96 2.13 3.71 -12.70
C ALA A 96 2.29 3.25 -14.16
N GLY A 97 1.25 2.66 -14.74
CA GLY A 97 1.18 2.24 -16.14
C GLY A 97 1.31 3.42 -17.11
N ILE A 98 0.57 4.51 -16.89
CA ILE A 98 0.69 5.75 -17.67
C ILE A 98 2.14 6.25 -17.63
N LYS A 99 2.77 6.29 -16.45
CA LYS A 99 4.17 6.71 -16.32
C LYS A 99 5.13 5.75 -17.04
N ALA A 100 4.93 4.44 -16.91
CA ALA A 100 5.75 3.43 -17.56
C ALA A 100 5.67 3.52 -19.10
N LEU A 101 4.49 3.78 -19.63
CA LEU A 101 4.26 3.93 -21.08
C LEU A 101 4.96 5.17 -21.68
N THR A 102 5.31 6.16 -20.86
CA THR A 102 6.06 7.35 -21.31
C THR A 102 7.58 7.18 -21.24
N GLN A 103 8.06 6.09 -20.65
CA GLN A 103 9.49 5.82 -20.49
C GLN A 103 10.04 5.05 -21.69
N ASP A 104 11.20 5.49 -22.20
CA ASP A 104 11.97 4.70 -23.15
C ASP A 104 12.99 3.87 -22.36
N VAL A 105 12.69 2.57 -22.22
CA VAL A 105 13.50 1.62 -21.45
C VAL A 105 13.89 0.44 -22.32
N GLU A 106 15.06 -0.12 -22.04
CA GLU A 106 15.51 -1.35 -22.68
C GLU A 106 14.55 -2.50 -22.37
N SER A 107 14.35 -3.39 -23.34
CA SER A 107 13.43 -4.53 -23.19
C SER A 107 12.04 -4.15 -22.71
N ARG A 108 11.47 -3.09 -23.31
CA ARG A 108 10.22 -2.44 -22.90
C ARG A 108 9.07 -3.42 -22.67
N HIS A 109 8.89 -4.43 -23.52
CA HIS A 109 7.80 -5.41 -23.36
C HIS A 109 7.96 -6.23 -22.07
N ALA A 110 9.20 -6.66 -21.77
CA ALA A 110 9.49 -7.37 -20.51
C ALA A 110 9.26 -6.47 -19.29
N TYR A 111 9.70 -5.21 -19.37
CA TYR A 111 9.47 -4.21 -18.31
C TYR A 111 7.98 -4.00 -18.02
N LEU A 112 7.18 -3.76 -19.06
CA LEU A 112 5.72 -3.56 -18.91
C LEU A 112 5.03 -4.84 -18.46
N GLY A 113 5.45 -6.01 -18.97
CA GLY A 113 4.90 -7.29 -18.57
C GLY A 113 5.15 -7.61 -17.10
N LEU A 114 6.35 -7.32 -16.59
CA LEU A 114 6.68 -7.49 -15.17
C LEU A 114 5.91 -6.52 -14.27
N LEU A 115 5.69 -5.27 -14.70
CA LEU A 115 4.84 -4.33 -13.98
C LEU A 115 3.38 -4.79 -13.91
N LEU A 116 2.88 -5.40 -14.99
CA LEU A 116 1.54 -5.98 -15.03
C LEU A 116 1.43 -7.23 -14.14
N PHE A 117 2.47 -8.07 -14.06
CA PHE A 117 2.50 -9.18 -13.11
C PHE A 117 2.52 -8.70 -11.67
N MET A 118 3.31 -7.67 -11.37
CA MET A 118 3.30 -7.05 -10.06
C MET A 118 1.92 -6.50 -9.70
N LEU A 119 1.23 -5.83 -10.63
CA LEU A 119 -0.14 -5.35 -10.43
C LEU A 119 -1.11 -6.51 -10.23
N GLY A 120 -1.10 -7.52 -11.12
CA GLY A 120 -2.01 -8.66 -11.06
C GLY A 120 -1.86 -9.47 -9.78
N GLY A 121 -0.62 -9.70 -9.32
CA GLY A 121 -0.36 -10.34 -8.04
C GLY A 121 -0.88 -9.51 -6.86
N THR A 122 -0.63 -8.19 -6.86
CA THR A 122 -1.12 -7.30 -5.79
C THR A 122 -2.66 -7.24 -5.76
N LEU A 123 -3.32 -7.21 -6.92
CA LEU A 123 -4.79 -7.28 -7.00
C LEU A 123 -5.31 -8.64 -6.52
N GLY A 124 -4.62 -9.74 -6.87
CA GLY A 124 -4.95 -11.08 -6.41
C GLY A 124 -4.87 -11.24 -4.89
N VAL A 125 -3.89 -10.59 -4.24
CA VAL A 125 -3.77 -10.52 -2.78
C VAL A 125 -5.06 -9.99 -2.14
N PHE A 126 -5.63 -8.92 -2.69
CA PHE A 126 -6.85 -8.30 -2.15
C PHE A 126 -8.15 -8.93 -2.71
N ALA A 127 -8.04 -9.85 -3.64
CA ALA A 127 -9.19 -10.48 -4.28
C ALA A 127 -9.41 -11.94 -3.84
N THR A 128 -8.60 -12.50 -2.94
CA THR A 128 -8.75 -13.90 -2.47
C THR A 128 -9.11 -13.96 -0.99
N ASP A 129 -9.96 -14.92 -0.63
CA ASP A 129 -10.25 -15.30 0.76
C ASP A 129 -9.45 -16.53 1.22
N HIS A 130 -8.73 -17.17 0.30
CA HIS A 130 -7.96 -18.39 0.54
C HIS A 130 -6.57 -18.05 1.10
N VAL A 131 -6.23 -18.54 2.29
CA VAL A 131 -4.99 -18.13 3.00
C VAL A 131 -3.70 -18.49 2.24
N VAL A 132 -3.65 -19.63 1.56
CA VAL A 132 -2.49 -20.03 0.76
C VAL A 132 -2.51 -19.29 -0.59
N GLY A 133 -3.68 -19.04 -1.16
CA GLY A 133 -3.84 -18.20 -2.36
C GLY A 133 -3.35 -16.77 -2.13
N PHE A 134 -3.66 -16.21 -0.97
CA PHE A 134 -3.18 -14.92 -0.52
C PHE A 134 -1.64 -14.83 -0.53
N TYR A 135 -0.98 -15.85 0.03
CA TYR A 135 0.48 -15.96 0.00
C TYR A 135 1.01 -16.12 -1.44
N PHE A 136 0.40 -16.99 -2.24
CA PHE A 136 0.79 -17.20 -3.64
C PHE A 136 0.76 -15.91 -4.45
N PHE A 137 -0.31 -15.13 -4.38
CA PHE A 137 -0.43 -13.86 -5.10
C PHE A 137 0.60 -12.83 -4.63
N HIS A 138 0.98 -12.84 -3.35
CA HIS A 138 2.06 -12.01 -2.84
C HIS A 138 3.41 -12.36 -3.50
N GLU A 139 3.79 -13.64 -3.50
CA GLU A 139 5.03 -14.09 -4.15
C GLU A 139 5.01 -13.77 -5.66
N PHE A 140 3.85 -13.95 -6.30
CA PHE A 140 3.68 -13.61 -7.71
C PHE A 140 3.90 -12.12 -8.00
N ALA A 141 3.63 -11.22 -7.05
CA ALA A 141 3.95 -9.80 -7.15
C ALA A 141 5.40 -9.48 -6.75
N LEU A 142 5.95 -10.21 -5.78
CA LEU A 142 7.25 -9.92 -5.19
C LEU A 142 8.41 -10.19 -6.16
N ILE A 143 8.37 -11.32 -6.88
CA ILE A 143 9.40 -11.69 -7.84
C ILE A 143 9.59 -10.61 -8.93
N PRO A 144 8.53 -10.13 -9.61
CA PRO A 144 8.64 -9.00 -10.54
C PRO A 144 9.21 -7.74 -9.90
N THR A 145 8.86 -7.45 -8.66
CA THR A 145 9.37 -6.27 -7.93
C THR A 145 10.90 -6.31 -7.79
N PHE A 146 11.44 -7.48 -7.40
CA PHE A 146 12.88 -7.69 -7.31
C PHE A 146 13.56 -7.53 -8.68
N VAL A 147 13.02 -8.20 -9.71
CA VAL A 147 13.57 -8.17 -11.08
C VAL A 147 13.55 -6.74 -11.64
N LEU A 148 12.44 -6.00 -11.48
CA LEU A 148 12.31 -4.61 -11.91
C LEU A 148 13.36 -3.71 -11.23
N THR A 149 13.56 -3.87 -9.93
CA THR A 149 14.55 -3.08 -9.17
C THR A 149 15.97 -3.42 -9.59
N LEU A 150 16.29 -4.71 -9.78
CA LEU A 150 17.63 -5.18 -10.14
C LEU A 150 18.07 -4.71 -11.54
N PHE A 151 17.18 -4.80 -12.54
CA PHE A 151 17.54 -4.56 -13.94
C PHE A 151 17.25 -3.13 -14.40
N TRP A 152 16.17 -2.49 -13.96
CA TRP A 152 15.76 -1.14 -14.39
C TRP A 152 15.85 -0.10 -13.28
N GLY A 153 16.34 -0.46 -12.09
CA GLY A 153 16.55 0.47 -10.99
C GLY A 153 17.65 1.50 -11.26
N GLY A 154 17.70 2.51 -10.40
CA GLY A 154 18.69 3.59 -10.44
C GLY A 154 20.00 3.24 -9.77
N GLU A 155 20.69 4.27 -9.29
CA GLU A 155 21.94 4.13 -8.54
C GLU A 155 21.75 3.28 -7.28
N GLY A 156 22.72 2.43 -6.95
CA GLY A 156 22.64 1.53 -5.79
C GLY A 156 21.63 0.38 -5.92
N ARG A 157 21.07 0.14 -7.12
CA ARG A 157 20.00 -0.86 -7.35
C ARG A 157 20.35 -2.27 -6.91
N ARG A 158 21.63 -2.73 -7.14
CA ARG A 158 22.04 -4.11 -6.81
C ARG A 158 22.00 -4.37 -5.31
N PRO A 159 22.71 -3.60 -4.45
CA PRO A 159 22.64 -3.82 -3.00
C PRO A 159 21.22 -3.60 -2.45
N ALA A 160 20.47 -2.61 -2.96
CA ALA A 160 19.10 -2.36 -2.52
C ALA A 160 18.15 -3.52 -2.89
N ALA A 161 18.24 -4.05 -4.12
CA ALA A 161 17.45 -5.22 -4.55
C ALA A 161 17.80 -6.47 -3.74
N MET A 162 19.08 -6.72 -3.47
CA MET A 162 19.50 -7.87 -2.66
C MET A 162 19.04 -7.75 -1.22
N GLN A 163 19.19 -6.58 -0.59
CA GLN A 163 18.69 -6.33 0.76
C GLN A 163 17.17 -6.55 0.81
N MET A 164 16.43 -5.98 -0.14
CA MET A 164 14.99 -6.15 -0.26
C MET A 164 14.62 -7.64 -0.42
N ALA A 165 15.30 -8.38 -1.31
CA ALA A 165 15.04 -9.80 -1.52
C ALA A 165 15.24 -10.62 -0.24
N ILE A 166 16.34 -10.42 0.48
CA ILE A 166 16.63 -11.14 1.72
C ILE A 166 15.53 -10.88 2.77
N TYR A 167 15.25 -9.60 3.05
CA TYR A 167 14.24 -9.25 4.07
C TYR A 167 12.86 -9.75 3.72
N LEU A 168 12.43 -9.55 2.48
CA LEU A 168 11.09 -9.94 2.05
C LEU A 168 10.94 -11.46 1.97
N THR A 169 11.97 -12.20 1.53
CA THR A 169 11.92 -13.67 1.55
C THR A 169 11.86 -14.21 2.98
N VAL A 170 12.68 -13.70 3.92
CA VAL A 170 12.63 -14.12 5.32
C VAL A 170 11.28 -13.78 5.95
N GLY A 171 10.75 -12.57 5.68
CA GLY A 171 9.42 -12.17 6.14
C GLY A 171 8.30 -13.03 5.57
N ALA A 172 8.37 -13.31 4.27
CA ALA A 172 7.39 -14.17 3.59
C ALA A 172 7.43 -15.62 4.12
N MET A 173 8.60 -16.20 4.30
CA MET A 173 8.75 -17.55 4.87
C MET A 173 8.20 -17.62 6.31
N ALA A 174 8.47 -16.61 7.13
CA ALA A 174 7.94 -16.55 8.48
C ALA A 174 6.40 -16.42 8.50
N SER A 175 5.83 -15.56 7.64
CA SER A 175 4.38 -15.43 7.53
C SER A 175 3.73 -16.73 7.02
N LEU A 176 4.34 -17.40 6.03
CA LEU A 176 3.88 -18.70 5.54
C LEU A 176 3.89 -19.75 6.64
N ALA A 177 4.98 -19.85 7.41
CA ALA A 177 5.07 -20.77 8.53
C ALA A 177 3.94 -20.52 9.56
N GLY A 178 3.69 -19.26 9.91
CA GLY A 178 2.57 -18.88 10.78
C GLY A 178 1.21 -19.27 10.21
N ILE A 179 0.98 -19.06 8.91
CA ILE A 179 -0.23 -19.48 8.20
C ILE A 179 -0.41 -21.00 8.26
N LEU A 180 0.62 -21.77 7.92
CA LEU A 180 0.53 -23.24 7.90
C LEU A 180 0.28 -23.82 9.29
N MET A 181 0.95 -23.27 10.32
CA MET A 181 0.67 -23.64 11.71
C MET A 181 -0.78 -23.35 12.12
N ALA A 182 -1.33 -22.22 11.66
CA ALA A 182 -2.71 -21.84 11.93
C ALA A 182 -3.71 -22.79 11.26
N VAL A 183 -3.47 -23.15 9.99
CA VAL A 183 -4.32 -24.08 9.22
C VAL A 183 -4.30 -25.47 9.82
N ASP A 184 -3.11 -25.97 10.18
CA ASP A 184 -2.95 -27.29 10.82
C ASP A 184 -3.65 -27.35 12.17
N ALA A 185 -3.44 -26.37 13.05
CA ALA A 185 -4.09 -26.29 14.35
C ALA A 185 -5.62 -26.16 14.25
N ALA A 186 -6.12 -25.46 13.21
CA ALA A 186 -7.55 -25.42 12.91
C ALA A 186 -8.09 -26.79 12.44
N GLY A 187 -7.21 -27.72 12.02
CA GLY A 187 -7.59 -29.03 11.49
C GLY A 187 -8.19 -28.95 10.08
N LEU A 188 -7.72 -28.00 9.30
CA LEU A 188 -8.22 -27.74 7.95
C LEU A 188 -7.28 -28.31 6.88
N ASP A 189 -7.85 -28.67 5.73
CA ASP A 189 -7.08 -28.91 4.52
C ASP A 189 -6.59 -27.58 3.96
N TRP A 190 -5.27 -27.42 3.83
CA TRP A 190 -4.63 -26.21 3.32
C TRP A 190 -5.10 -25.82 1.90
N THR A 191 -5.65 -26.75 1.10
CA THR A 191 -6.21 -26.47 -0.23
C THR A 191 -7.57 -25.79 -0.19
N ARG A 192 -8.24 -25.74 0.97
CA ARG A 192 -9.58 -25.19 1.18
C ARG A 192 -9.66 -24.15 2.29
N ALA A 193 -8.54 -23.87 2.96
CA ALA A 193 -8.50 -22.97 4.11
C ALA A 193 -8.75 -21.52 3.69
N THR A 194 -9.81 -20.91 4.19
CA THR A 194 -10.14 -19.50 4.08
C THR A 194 -9.80 -18.76 5.37
N PHE A 195 -9.70 -17.42 5.33
CA PHE A 195 -9.49 -16.63 6.54
C PHE A 195 -10.57 -16.92 7.60
N GLU A 196 -11.84 -17.00 7.18
CA GLU A 196 -12.99 -17.28 8.05
C GLU A 196 -12.88 -18.69 8.66
N SER A 197 -12.65 -19.73 7.85
CA SER A 197 -12.57 -21.11 8.35
C SER A 197 -11.40 -21.32 9.32
N VAL A 198 -10.27 -20.63 9.11
CA VAL A 198 -9.14 -20.65 10.04
C VAL A 198 -9.51 -19.96 11.36
N ALA A 199 -10.17 -18.80 11.30
CA ALA A 199 -10.61 -18.08 12.49
C ALA A 199 -11.59 -18.93 13.33
N ASP A 200 -12.59 -19.55 12.70
CA ASP A 200 -13.56 -20.44 13.37
C ASP A 200 -12.89 -21.67 13.98
N GLY A 201 -11.99 -22.31 13.24
CA GLY A 201 -11.25 -23.47 13.72
C GLY A 201 -10.38 -23.15 14.95
N LEU A 202 -9.70 -22.02 14.94
CA LEU A 202 -8.85 -21.58 16.05
C LEU A 202 -9.65 -20.98 17.23
N ALA A 203 -10.82 -20.42 16.98
CA ALA A 203 -11.73 -20.01 18.06
C ALA A 203 -12.15 -21.20 18.94
N ALA A 204 -12.33 -22.37 18.33
CA ALA A 204 -12.67 -23.60 19.04
C ALA A 204 -11.47 -24.29 19.69
N LYS A 205 -10.28 -24.27 19.07
CA LYS A 205 -9.10 -25.07 19.45
C LYS A 205 -7.99 -24.27 20.12
N GLY A 206 -7.98 -22.96 19.96
CA GLY A 206 -6.91 -22.06 20.38
C GLY A 206 -5.81 -21.89 19.32
N ALA A 207 -5.15 -20.73 19.36
CA ALA A 207 -4.04 -20.45 18.45
C ALA A 207 -2.78 -21.25 18.86
N PRO A 208 -2.03 -21.80 17.89
CA PRO A 208 -0.81 -22.56 18.19
C PRO A 208 0.29 -21.62 18.70
N SER A 209 1.06 -22.15 19.68
CA SER A 209 2.19 -21.40 20.24
C SER A 209 3.19 -21.00 19.15
N GLY A 210 3.61 -19.74 19.14
CA GLY A 210 4.59 -19.22 18.20
C GLY A 210 4.05 -18.76 16.84
N ALA A 211 2.87 -19.23 16.40
CA ALA A 211 2.32 -18.80 15.11
C ALA A 211 2.04 -17.28 15.04
N GLY A 212 1.53 -16.72 16.15
CA GLY A 212 1.33 -15.26 16.25
C GLY A 212 2.63 -14.47 16.16
N ALA A 213 3.71 -14.95 16.79
CA ALA A 213 5.02 -14.31 16.70
C ALA A 213 5.60 -14.38 15.28
N LEU A 214 5.47 -15.53 14.61
CA LEU A 214 5.89 -15.69 13.20
C LEU A 214 5.09 -14.79 12.26
N ALA A 215 3.78 -14.69 12.47
CA ALA A 215 2.92 -13.79 11.69
C ALA A 215 3.26 -12.32 11.93
N LEU A 216 3.44 -11.90 13.18
CA LEU A 216 3.83 -10.53 13.51
C LEU A 216 5.19 -10.17 12.91
N PHE A 217 6.19 -11.03 13.06
CA PHE A 217 7.51 -10.84 12.46
C PHE A 217 7.43 -10.82 10.93
N GLY A 218 6.76 -11.82 10.33
CA GLY A 218 6.69 -11.99 8.89
C GLY A 218 5.93 -10.86 8.21
N PHE A 219 4.66 -10.68 8.53
CA PHE A 219 3.84 -9.62 7.98
C PHE A 219 4.34 -8.22 8.37
N GLY A 220 4.87 -8.05 9.59
CA GLY A 220 5.49 -6.82 10.03
C GLY A 220 6.71 -6.45 9.19
N THR A 221 7.59 -7.42 8.87
CA THR A 221 8.74 -7.21 7.97
C THR A 221 8.26 -6.76 6.59
N LEU A 222 7.24 -7.43 6.01
CA LEU A 222 6.70 -7.12 4.70
C LEU A 222 6.01 -5.74 4.66
N ALA A 223 5.42 -5.31 5.77
CA ALA A 223 4.81 -3.99 5.93
C ALA A 223 5.80 -2.90 6.42
N SER A 224 7.07 -3.23 6.56
CA SER A 224 8.12 -2.33 7.06
C SER A 224 7.93 -1.88 8.52
N LEU A 225 7.56 -2.79 9.43
CA LEU A 225 7.50 -2.55 10.87
C LEU A 225 8.92 -2.38 11.44
N PHE A 226 9.14 -1.38 12.29
CA PHE A 226 10.39 -1.22 13.05
C PHE A 226 10.62 -2.46 13.95
N PRO A 227 11.86 -2.98 14.05
CA PRO A 227 13.10 -2.58 13.40
C PRO A 227 13.36 -3.26 12.03
N PHE A 228 12.42 -4.03 11.50
CA PHE A 228 12.56 -4.85 10.28
C PHE A 228 12.33 -4.06 8.98
N HIS A 229 12.35 -2.75 9.02
CA HIS A 229 11.99 -1.81 7.95
C HIS A 229 13.14 -1.39 7.04
N SER A 230 14.40 -1.74 7.39
CA SER A 230 15.61 -1.13 6.78
C SER A 230 15.78 -1.40 5.28
N TRP A 231 15.08 -2.39 4.74
CA TRP A 231 15.06 -2.72 3.32
C TRP A 231 14.19 -1.75 2.50
N ALA A 232 13.18 -1.15 3.11
CA ALA A 232 12.08 -0.49 2.39
C ALA A 232 12.53 0.81 1.72
N ALA A 233 13.14 1.74 2.45
CA ALA A 233 13.54 3.01 1.88
C ALA A 233 14.66 2.88 0.83
N PRO A 234 15.72 2.07 1.01
CA PRO A 234 16.68 1.79 -0.07
C PRO A 234 16.02 1.11 -1.28
N GLY A 235 15.14 0.12 -1.06
CA GLY A 235 14.42 -0.58 -2.11
C GLY A 235 13.56 0.35 -2.96
N TYR A 236 12.72 1.18 -2.33
CA TYR A 236 11.84 2.12 -3.04
C TYR A 236 12.62 3.22 -3.77
N SER A 237 13.67 3.76 -3.14
CA SER A 237 14.48 4.82 -3.76
C SER A 237 15.27 4.32 -4.97
N ALA A 238 15.76 3.08 -4.94
CA ALA A 238 16.47 2.46 -6.06
C ALA A 238 15.55 1.95 -7.17
N ALA A 239 14.32 1.54 -6.86
CA ALA A 239 13.38 0.99 -7.82
C ALA A 239 13.01 1.98 -8.95
N PRO A 240 12.65 1.49 -10.16
CA PRO A 240 12.01 2.34 -11.17
C PRO A 240 10.75 2.98 -10.61
N THR A 241 10.46 4.21 -10.98
CA THR A 241 9.34 4.97 -10.38
C THR A 241 8.00 4.23 -10.43
N PRO A 242 7.56 3.63 -11.56
CA PRO A 242 6.32 2.85 -11.60
C PRO A 242 6.31 1.67 -10.62
N ALA A 243 7.43 0.96 -10.47
CA ALA A 243 7.56 -0.13 -9.50
C ALA A 243 7.54 0.39 -8.05
N ALA A 244 8.18 1.52 -7.76
CA ALA A 244 8.13 2.16 -6.44
C ALA A 244 6.70 2.61 -6.07
N MET A 245 5.95 3.18 -7.03
CA MET A 245 4.54 3.55 -6.86
C MET A 245 3.68 2.34 -6.45
N LEU A 246 3.81 1.23 -7.18
CA LEU A 246 3.08 -0.02 -6.89
C LEU A 246 3.54 -0.66 -5.58
N HIS A 247 4.85 -0.73 -5.31
CA HIS A 247 5.36 -1.39 -4.10
C HIS A 247 5.00 -0.61 -2.84
N ALA A 248 5.43 0.65 -2.75
CA ALA A 248 5.20 1.47 -1.56
C ALA A 248 3.71 1.86 -1.43
N GLY A 249 3.03 2.12 -2.54
CA GLY A 249 1.62 2.49 -2.56
C GLY A 249 0.68 1.33 -2.26
N ALA A 250 0.91 0.14 -2.81
CA ALA A 250 -0.03 -0.98 -2.76
C ALA A 250 0.55 -2.26 -2.15
N LEU A 251 1.60 -2.86 -2.71
CA LEU A 251 2.05 -4.21 -2.36
C LEU A 251 2.40 -4.37 -0.88
N LYS A 252 3.07 -3.40 -0.25
CA LYS A 252 3.42 -3.52 1.17
C LYS A 252 2.21 -3.60 2.12
N LYS A 253 0.99 -3.22 1.69
CA LYS A 253 -0.25 -3.39 2.44
C LYS A 253 -0.63 -4.86 2.63
N PHE A 254 -0.01 -5.78 1.87
CA PHE A 254 -0.12 -7.22 2.10
C PHE A 254 0.11 -7.59 3.56
N GLY A 255 1.22 -7.14 4.15
CA GLY A 255 1.53 -7.44 5.55
C GLY A 255 0.48 -6.90 6.52
N LEU A 256 0.02 -5.66 6.32
CA LEU A 256 -1.02 -5.04 7.15
C LEU A 256 -2.38 -5.73 7.01
N TYR A 257 -2.74 -6.13 5.79
CA TYR A 257 -3.96 -6.86 5.49
C TYR A 257 -3.93 -8.28 6.11
N GLY A 258 -2.77 -8.96 6.02
CA GLY A 258 -2.55 -10.25 6.69
C GLY A 258 -2.64 -10.14 8.22
N LEU A 259 -2.08 -9.08 8.83
CA LEU A 259 -2.23 -8.82 10.25
C LEU A 259 -3.69 -8.51 10.64
N ALA A 260 -4.44 -7.79 9.80
CA ALA A 260 -5.86 -7.53 10.05
C ALA A 260 -6.70 -8.80 10.02
N LEU A 261 -6.51 -9.66 8.99
CA LEU A 261 -7.39 -10.82 8.77
C LEU A 261 -6.95 -12.09 9.52
N LEU A 262 -5.65 -12.35 9.67
CA LEU A 262 -5.14 -13.52 10.38
C LEU A 262 -4.59 -13.16 11.75
N GLY A 263 -3.82 -12.08 11.81
CA GLY A 263 -3.16 -11.67 13.03
C GLY A 263 -4.15 -11.36 14.16
N LEU A 264 -5.16 -10.54 13.86
CA LEU A 264 -6.16 -10.14 14.86
C LEU A 264 -7.17 -11.27 15.15
N THR A 265 -7.75 -11.87 14.12
CA THR A 265 -8.86 -12.82 14.28
C THR A 265 -8.43 -14.18 14.78
N SER A 266 -7.32 -14.69 14.24
CA SER A 266 -6.92 -16.09 14.40
C SER A 266 -5.73 -16.26 15.35
N LEU A 267 -4.72 -15.37 15.25
CA LEU A 267 -3.42 -15.54 15.91
C LEU A 267 -3.22 -14.65 17.14
N ARG A 268 -4.22 -13.81 17.48
CA ARG A 268 -4.27 -12.99 18.70
C ARG A 268 -2.99 -12.19 18.96
N ILE A 269 -2.43 -11.59 17.90
CA ILE A 269 -1.15 -10.85 17.96
C ILE A 269 -1.18 -9.61 18.86
N THR A 270 -2.35 -9.20 19.32
CA THR A 270 -2.56 -8.03 20.19
C THR A 270 -2.74 -8.41 21.66
N GLU A 271 -2.67 -9.70 21.99
CA GLU A 271 -2.81 -10.18 23.36
C GLU A 271 -1.44 -10.41 24.03
N GLY A 272 -1.37 -10.15 25.35
CA GLY A 272 -0.18 -10.38 26.15
C GLY A 272 1.08 -9.72 25.59
N ALA A 273 2.23 -10.37 25.71
CA ALA A 273 3.51 -9.84 25.29
C ALA A 273 3.59 -9.49 23.80
N LEU A 274 2.88 -10.19 22.91
CA LEU A 274 2.86 -9.85 21.49
C LEU A 274 2.17 -8.50 21.23
N GLY A 275 1.09 -8.23 21.96
CA GLY A 275 0.40 -6.93 21.88
C GLY A 275 1.27 -5.78 22.38
N ASP A 276 2.02 -6.01 23.46
CA ASP A 276 2.97 -5.02 23.97
C ASP A 276 4.10 -4.78 22.94
N TRP A 277 4.66 -5.84 22.36
CA TRP A 277 5.65 -5.71 21.30
C TRP A 277 5.11 -4.95 20.10
N LEU A 278 3.92 -5.29 19.59
CA LEU A 278 3.31 -4.57 18.46
C LEU A 278 3.15 -3.08 18.74
N LEU A 279 2.71 -2.70 19.96
CA LEU A 279 2.59 -1.31 20.36
C LEU A 279 3.95 -0.59 20.30
N TRP A 280 4.98 -1.15 20.95
CA TRP A 280 6.30 -0.51 21.02
C TRP A 280 6.97 -0.41 19.63
N LEU A 281 6.83 -1.44 18.79
CA LEU A 281 7.36 -1.44 17.44
C LEU A 281 6.61 -0.42 16.55
N ALA A 282 5.29 -0.31 16.68
CA ALA A 282 4.51 0.70 15.98
C ALA A 282 4.88 2.13 16.41
N LEU A 283 5.10 2.36 17.71
CA LEU A 283 5.60 3.64 18.22
C LEU A 283 7.01 3.95 17.68
N GLY A 284 7.84 2.93 17.46
CA GLY A 284 9.13 3.05 16.79
C GLY A 284 8.99 3.57 15.34
N ASN A 285 8.02 3.06 14.56
CA ASN A 285 7.72 3.60 13.23
C ASN A 285 7.29 5.06 13.30
N VAL A 286 6.42 5.39 14.26
CA VAL A 286 5.90 6.74 14.45
C VAL A 286 7.01 7.74 14.73
N THR A 287 7.85 7.44 15.72
CA THR A 287 8.84 8.40 16.25
C THR A 287 10.19 8.31 15.55
N LEU A 288 10.85 7.14 15.62
CA LEU A 288 12.22 7.01 15.15
C LEU A 288 12.33 7.21 13.64
N ILE A 289 11.42 6.62 12.87
CA ILE A 289 11.45 6.77 11.41
C ILE A 289 11.03 8.18 10.99
N GLY A 290 10.12 8.82 11.72
CA GLY A 290 9.78 10.22 11.53
C GLY A 290 11.03 11.13 11.64
N PHE A 291 11.88 10.92 12.65
CA PHE A 291 13.14 11.65 12.79
C PHE A 291 14.12 11.36 11.65
N VAL A 292 14.19 10.12 11.15
CA VAL A 292 15.01 9.80 9.98
C VAL A 292 14.59 10.62 8.76
N CYS A 293 13.28 10.88 8.55
CA CYS A 293 12.80 11.75 7.47
C CYS A 293 13.35 13.18 7.56
N LEU A 294 13.53 13.72 8.77
CA LEU A 294 14.08 15.07 8.97
C LEU A 294 15.53 15.21 8.50
N THR A 295 16.31 14.13 8.48
CA THR A 295 17.72 14.15 8.09
C THR A 295 17.95 13.90 6.60
N GLN A 296 16.89 13.57 5.83
CA GLN A 296 17.06 13.25 4.42
C GLN A 296 17.41 14.52 3.60
N VAL A 297 18.35 14.35 2.68
CA VAL A 297 18.85 15.38 1.75
C VAL A 297 18.50 15.06 0.30
N ASP A 298 17.79 13.96 0.07
CA ASP A 298 17.36 13.44 -1.24
C ASP A 298 15.85 13.27 -1.24
N LEU A 299 15.18 13.85 -2.24
CA LEU A 299 13.72 13.87 -2.32
C LEU A 299 13.10 12.47 -2.41
N LYS A 300 13.67 11.59 -3.24
CA LYS A 300 13.11 10.24 -3.42
C LYS A 300 13.33 9.38 -2.17
N ARG A 301 14.47 9.53 -1.50
CA ARG A 301 14.74 8.90 -0.20
C ARG A 301 13.80 9.42 0.88
N LEU A 302 13.55 10.73 0.92
CA LEU A 302 12.60 11.31 1.87
C LEU A 302 11.20 10.72 1.68
N VAL A 303 10.67 10.66 0.45
CA VAL A 303 9.38 10.02 0.15
C VAL A 303 9.38 8.54 0.55
N SER A 304 10.50 7.85 0.34
CA SER A 304 10.64 6.44 0.71
C SER A 304 10.55 6.23 2.22
N TRP A 305 11.28 7.02 3.02
CA TRP A 305 11.25 6.97 4.48
C TRP A 305 9.91 7.43 5.05
N SER A 306 9.32 8.48 4.47
CA SER A 306 7.97 8.94 4.81
C SER A 306 6.94 7.82 4.67
N SER A 307 7.04 7.03 3.60
CA SER A 307 6.16 5.87 3.40
C SER A 307 6.33 4.80 4.50
N VAL A 308 7.50 4.65 5.09
CA VAL A 308 7.74 3.75 6.24
C VAL A 308 7.14 4.34 7.51
N ALA A 309 7.36 5.63 7.78
CA ALA A 309 6.85 6.30 8.97
C ALA A 309 5.31 6.24 9.05
N HIS A 310 4.61 6.50 7.93
CA HIS A 310 3.14 6.47 7.87
C HIS A 310 2.52 5.09 8.11
N MET A 311 3.30 4.01 8.13
CA MET A 311 2.76 2.71 8.55
C MET A 311 2.58 2.63 10.08
N GLY A 312 3.28 3.46 10.86
CA GLY A 312 3.14 3.50 12.31
C GLY A 312 1.70 3.70 12.78
N PRO A 313 1.00 4.77 12.37
CA PRO A 313 -0.42 4.97 12.68
C PRO A 313 -1.31 3.81 12.24
N VAL A 314 -1.03 3.16 11.08
CA VAL A 314 -1.80 1.99 10.64
C VAL A 314 -1.62 0.82 11.61
N PHE A 315 -0.38 0.51 12.01
CA PHE A 315 -0.12 -0.53 13.02
C PHE A 315 -0.80 -0.22 14.36
N LEU A 316 -0.84 1.05 14.77
CA LEU A 316 -1.55 1.47 15.99
C LEU A 316 -3.07 1.29 15.88
N GLY A 317 -3.64 1.57 14.71
CA GLY A 317 -5.05 1.29 14.43
C GLY A 317 -5.38 -0.21 14.53
N LEU A 318 -4.50 -1.08 13.99
CA LEU A 318 -4.63 -2.53 14.16
C LEU A 318 -4.44 -2.96 15.62
N TRP A 319 -3.46 -2.38 16.31
CA TRP A 319 -3.23 -2.69 17.72
C TRP A 319 -4.45 -2.35 18.59
N VAL A 320 -4.99 -1.15 18.46
CA VAL A 320 -6.15 -0.73 19.28
C VAL A 320 -7.41 -1.53 18.93
N ALA A 321 -7.55 -1.93 17.65
CA ALA A 321 -8.64 -2.81 17.22
C ALA A 321 -8.59 -4.14 17.98
N GLY A 322 -7.44 -4.78 18.05
CA GLY A 322 -7.27 -6.05 18.74
C GLY A 322 -7.19 -5.90 20.25
N ALA A 323 -6.36 -5.01 20.78
CA ALA A 323 -6.13 -4.89 22.22
C ALA A 323 -7.33 -4.29 22.98
N ARG A 324 -8.11 -3.43 22.33
CA ARG A 324 -9.26 -2.73 22.95
C ARG A 324 -10.62 -3.08 22.33
N GLY A 325 -10.64 -3.90 21.29
CA GLY A 325 -11.87 -4.24 20.59
C GLY A 325 -12.49 -3.02 19.88
N SER A 326 -11.65 -2.17 19.28
CA SER A 326 -12.11 -0.94 18.60
C SER A 326 -12.32 -1.19 17.11
N ALA A 327 -13.58 -1.39 16.69
CA ALA A 327 -13.92 -1.48 15.27
C ALA A 327 -13.51 -0.21 14.52
N SER A 328 -13.73 0.97 15.10
CA SER A 328 -13.34 2.25 14.50
C SER A 328 -11.82 2.39 14.29
N GLY A 329 -10.99 1.78 15.14
CA GLY A 329 -9.54 1.73 14.95
C GLY A 329 -9.15 0.91 13.71
N LEU A 330 -9.86 -0.18 13.46
CA LEU A 330 -9.65 -1.02 12.28
C LEU A 330 -10.12 -0.30 11.01
N ASP A 331 -11.29 0.33 11.04
CA ASP A 331 -11.81 1.12 9.91
C ASP A 331 -10.86 2.26 9.54
N ALA A 332 -10.34 2.96 10.54
CA ALA A 332 -9.37 4.04 10.36
C ALA A 332 -8.05 3.52 9.76
N ALA A 333 -7.58 2.34 10.20
CA ALA A 333 -6.39 1.71 9.64
C ALA A 333 -6.56 1.37 8.15
N VAL A 334 -7.69 0.80 7.74
CA VAL A 334 -7.98 0.48 6.33
C VAL A 334 -8.12 1.75 5.50
N LEU A 335 -8.82 2.76 6.00
CA LEU A 335 -8.92 4.05 5.33
C LEU A 335 -7.54 4.69 5.15
N LEU A 336 -6.69 4.66 6.17
CA LEU A 336 -5.34 5.21 6.09
C LEU A 336 -4.44 4.41 5.14
N MET A 337 -4.56 3.07 5.09
CA MET A 337 -3.87 2.24 4.09
C MET A 337 -4.24 2.66 2.66
N THR A 338 -5.53 2.89 2.42
CA THR A 338 -6.07 3.29 1.11
C THR A 338 -5.59 4.69 0.74
N ALA A 339 -5.73 5.65 1.64
CA ALA A 339 -5.34 7.04 1.46
C ALA A 339 -3.83 7.21 1.22
N HIS A 340 -3.01 6.55 2.06
CA HIS A 340 -1.55 6.55 1.92
C HIS A 340 -1.12 5.94 0.57
N GLY A 341 -1.82 4.92 0.06
CA GLY A 341 -1.51 4.33 -1.24
C GLY A 341 -1.58 5.36 -2.36
N LEU A 342 -2.61 6.18 -2.38
CA LEU A 342 -2.83 7.23 -3.37
C LEU A 342 -1.80 8.36 -3.24
N SER A 343 -1.63 8.91 -2.04
CA SER A 343 -0.71 10.05 -1.80
C SER A 343 0.76 9.67 -2.00
N CYS A 344 1.18 8.50 -1.54
CA CYS A 344 2.53 7.98 -1.70
C CYS A 344 2.89 7.75 -3.19
N ALA A 345 1.99 7.13 -3.95
CA ALA A 345 2.19 6.93 -5.39
C ALA A 345 2.29 8.27 -6.14
N ALA A 346 1.47 9.26 -5.80
CA ALA A 346 1.55 10.61 -6.37
C ALA A 346 2.89 11.27 -6.06
N LEU A 347 3.39 11.18 -4.82
CA LEU A 347 4.69 11.73 -4.44
C LEU A 347 5.86 11.04 -5.17
N PHE A 348 5.86 9.72 -5.34
CA PHE A 348 6.88 9.05 -6.16
C PHE A 348 6.85 9.48 -7.62
N LEU A 349 5.66 9.56 -8.23
CA LEU A 349 5.48 10.04 -9.59
C LEU A 349 6.07 11.44 -9.76
N LEU A 350 5.64 12.38 -8.91
CA LEU A 350 6.02 13.79 -9.00
C LEU A 350 7.48 14.04 -8.62
N SER A 351 8.05 13.26 -7.68
CA SER A 351 9.49 13.29 -7.38
C SER A 351 10.32 12.92 -8.60
N ASN A 352 9.88 11.93 -9.39
CA ASN A 352 10.57 11.62 -10.65
C ASN A 352 10.44 12.76 -11.67
N ASP A 353 9.29 13.43 -11.73
CA ASP A 353 9.10 14.56 -12.63
C ASP A 353 9.95 15.79 -12.21
N VAL A 354 10.19 15.98 -10.91
CA VAL A 354 11.19 16.93 -10.38
C VAL A 354 12.58 16.54 -10.87
N ARG A 355 13.00 15.27 -10.69
CA ARG A 355 14.32 14.79 -11.13
C ARG A 355 14.54 15.00 -12.64
N VAL A 356 13.54 14.73 -13.46
CA VAL A 356 13.66 14.93 -14.93
C VAL A 356 14.03 16.36 -15.25
N ARG A 357 13.57 17.34 -14.47
CA ARG A 357 13.84 18.78 -14.65
C ARG A 357 15.12 19.22 -13.97
N ALA A 358 15.30 18.87 -12.71
CA ALA A 358 16.48 19.26 -11.93
C ALA A 358 17.74 18.44 -12.28
N GLY A 359 17.59 17.23 -12.84
CA GLY A 359 18.69 16.31 -13.13
C GLY A 359 19.13 15.46 -11.93
N SER A 360 18.70 15.78 -10.73
CA SER A 360 19.07 15.18 -9.46
C SER A 360 17.87 15.03 -8.54
N TYR A 361 17.99 14.18 -7.51
CA TYR A 361 17.05 14.15 -6.38
C TYR A 361 17.56 14.96 -5.16
N ARG A 362 18.80 15.47 -5.17
CA ARG A 362 19.39 16.18 -4.03
C ARG A 362 18.79 17.57 -3.89
N PHE A 363 18.44 17.96 -2.67
CA PHE A 363 17.85 19.28 -2.43
C PHE A 363 18.80 20.44 -2.76
N GLU A 364 20.13 20.26 -2.62
CA GLU A 364 21.13 21.29 -2.97
C GLU A 364 21.18 21.63 -4.46
N ASP A 365 20.72 20.70 -5.34
CA ASP A 365 20.66 20.90 -6.79
C ASP A 365 19.36 21.53 -7.25
N MET A 366 18.45 21.89 -6.33
CA MET A 366 17.10 22.38 -6.61
C MET A 366 16.93 23.83 -6.13
N GLY A 367 15.71 24.29 -6.06
CA GLY A 367 15.29 25.62 -5.63
C GLY A 367 14.60 26.38 -6.74
N GLY A 368 13.59 27.18 -6.39
CA GLY A 368 12.92 28.07 -7.34
C GLY A 368 12.21 27.36 -8.51
N LEU A 369 12.02 26.05 -8.48
CA LEU A 369 11.46 25.29 -9.60
C LEU A 369 10.01 25.70 -9.90
N ALA A 370 9.28 26.28 -8.94
CA ALA A 370 7.91 26.76 -9.14
C ALA A 370 7.81 27.87 -10.21
N SER A 371 8.82 28.71 -10.36
CA SER A 371 8.85 29.76 -11.39
C SER A 371 8.93 29.20 -12.81
N ARG A 372 9.49 28.00 -12.98
CA ARG A 372 9.73 27.34 -14.29
C ARG A 372 8.75 26.19 -14.56
N ALA A 373 8.19 25.58 -13.51
CA ALA A 373 7.26 24.46 -13.60
C ALA A 373 6.13 24.63 -12.57
N PRO A 374 5.26 25.66 -12.72
CA PRO A 374 4.22 25.98 -11.75
C PRO A 374 3.16 24.88 -11.61
N VAL A 375 2.82 24.15 -12.68
CA VAL A 375 1.86 23.04 -12.62
C VAL A 375 2.45 21.87 -11.82
N LEU A 376 3.73 21.53 -12.05
CA LEU A 376 4.43 20.52 -11.24
C LEU A 376 4.45 20.91 -9.75
N ALA A 377 4.73 22.19 -9.45
CA ALA A 377 4.73 22.71 -8.09
C ALA A 377 3.35 22.55 -7.43
N ALA A 378 2.28 22.95 -8.14
CA ALA A 378 0.91 22.83 -7.62
C ALA A 378 0.53 21.38 -7.32
N PHE A 379 0.80 20.44 -8.24
CA PHE A 379 0.53 19.02 -8.02
C PHE A 379 1.38 18.43 -6.89
N PHE A 380 2.66 18.81 -6.79
CA PHE A 380 3.53 18.30 -5.73
C PHE A 380 3.12 18.82 -4.35
N VAL A 381 2.79 20.11 -4.24
CA VAL A 381 2.27 20.69 -3.00
C VAL A 381 0.95 20.04 -2.62
N ALA A 382 0.02 19.82 -3.56
CA ALA A 382 -1.22 19.11 -3.29
C ALA A 382 -0.98 17.67 -2.81
N ALA A 383 -0.06 16.92 -3.45
CA ALA A 383 0.30 15.58 -3.01
C ALA A 383 0.97 15.57 -1.62
N SER A 384 1.77 16.60 -1.33
CA SER A 384 2.37 16.81 -0.01
C SER A 384 1.32 17.08 1.05
N MET A 385 0.34 17.93 0.76
CA MET A 385 -0.78 18.23 1.67
C MET A 385 -1.68 17.00 1.88
N ALA A 386 -1.90 16.20 0.81
CA ALA A 386 -2.60 14.92 0.93
C ALA A 386 -1.87 13.96 1.87
N SER A 387 -0.55 13.82 1.71
CA SER A 387 0.28 12.95 2.57
C SER A 387 0.38 13.45 4.01
N LEU A 388 0.29 14.76 4.22
CA LEU A 388 0.29 15.40 5.55
C LEU A 388 -1.02 15.21 6.32
N GLY A 389 -2.07 14.71 5.67
CA GLY A 389 -3.37 14.60 6.30
C GLY A 389 -4.12 15.94 6.40
N LEU A 390 -3.99 16.82 5.40
CA LEU A 390 -4.77 18.05 5.37
C LEU A 390 -6.27 17.76 5.17
N PRO A 391 -7.18 18.42 5.91
CA PRO A 391 -8.62 18.30 5.67
C PRO A 391 -8.99 18.50 4.20
N GLY A 392 -9.86 17.63 3.68
CA GLY A 392 -10.22 17.55 2.27
C GLY A 392 -9.54 16.41 1.51
N PHE A 393 -8.43 15.85 2.03
CA PHE A 393 -7.81 14.63 1.51
C PHE A 393 -8.08 13.43 2.39
N ALA A 394 -8.01 12.24 1.80
CA ALA A 394 -8.37 10.98 2.46
C ALA A 394 -7.53 10.66 3.70
N ASN A 395 -6.22 11.00 3.72
CA ASN A 395 -5.33 10.74 4.85
C ASN A 395 -5.83 11.36 6.16
N PHE A 396 -6.46 12.55 6.08
CA PHE A 396 -7.01 13.23 7.26
C PHE A 396 -7.95 12.33 8.06
N TRP A 397 -8.91 11.69 7.39
CA TRP A 397 -9.90 10.85 8.06
C TRP A 397 -9.27 9.58 8.66
N GLY A 398 -8.29 9.00 7.97
CA GLY A 398 -7.56 7.84 8.50
C GLY A 398 -6.74 8.20 9.73
N GLU A 399 -5.99 9.30 9.69
CA GLU A 399 -5.16 9.75 10.82
C GLU A 399 -6.02 10.16 12.02
N ILE A 400 -7.01 11.03 11.80
CA ILE A 400 -7.89 11.47 12.91
C ILE A 400 -8.67 10.29 13.50
N GLY A 401 -9.08 9.32 12.69
CA GLY A 401 -9.74 8.09 13.14
C GLY A 401 -8.86 7.25 14.06
N VAL A 402 -7.57 7.07 13.69
CA VAL A 402 -6.60 6.41 14.58
C VAL A 402 -6.42 7.19 15.87
N PHE A 403 -6.25 8.51 15.81
CA PHE A 403 -6.15 9.36 17.03
C PHE A 403 -7.35 9.19 17.95
N LEU A 404 -8.55 9.28 17.41
CA LEU A 404 -9.79 9.14 18.19
C LEU A 404 -9.93 7.74 18.79
N SER A 405 -9.44 6.72 18.11
CA SER A 405 -9.44 5.34 18.62
C SER A 405 -8.51 5.15 19.82
N LEU A 406 -7.44 5.95 19.91
CA LEU A 406 -6.45 5.93 20.99
C LEU A 406 -6.83 6.82 22.20
N ARG A 407 -8.00 7.47 22.21
CA ARG A 407 -8.42 8.42 23.25
C ARG A 407 -8.43 7.87 24.67
N ALA A 408 -8.58 6.56 24.83
CA ALA A 408 -8.58 5.89 26.13
C ALA A 408 -7.16 5.46 26.59
N GLU A 409 -6.15 5.62 25.74
CA GLU A 409 -4.79 5.28 26.07
C GLU A 409 -4.09 6.38 26.89
N PRO A 410 -3.01 6.07 27.60
CA PRO A 410 -2.23 7.04 28.36
C PRO A 410 -1.84 8.26 27.52
N LEU A 411 -1.86 9.46 28.12
CA LEU A 411 -1.60 10.72 27.43
C LEU A 411 -0.24 10.74 26.69
N TRP A 412 0.77 10.06 27.22
CA TRP A 412 2.08 9.99 26.57
C TRP A 412 2.02 9.25 25.22
N ILE A 413 1.20 8.19 25.08
CA ILE A 413 0.98 7.49 23.79
C ILE A 413 0.29 8.46 22.82
N GLN A 414 -0.78 9.11 23.26
CA GLN A 414 -1.50 10.08 22.45
C GLN A 414 -0.57 11.22 21.99
N ALA A 415 0.26 11.75 22.88
CA ALA A 415 1.24 12.81 22.56
C ALA A 415 2.30 12.34 21.54
N LEU A 416 2.83 11.12 21.69
CA LEU A 416 3.78 10.55 20.73
C LEU A 416 3.13 10.40 19.35
N VAL A 417 1.91 9.88 19.29
CA VAL A 417 1.21 9.72 18.01
C VAL A 417 0.86 11.10 17.42
N ALA A 418 0.42 12.07 18.24
CA ALA A 418 0.20 13.45 17.78
C ALA A 418 1.47 14.12 17.24
N SER A 419 2.63 13.81 17.79
CA SER A 419 3.91 14.36 17.30
C SER A 419 4.22 13.99 15.86
N THR A 420 3.65 12.89 15.33
CA THR A 420 3.82 12.50 13.92
C THR A 420 3.34 13.56 12.97
N VAL A 421 2.22 14.20 13.24
CA VAL A 421 1.66 15.27 12.42
C VAL A 421 2.65 16.42 12.29
N VAL A 422 3.24 16.82 13.43
CA VAL A 422 4.25 17.90 13.46
C VAL A 422 5.50 17.49 12.71
N ILE A 423 6.03 16.29 12.95
CA ILE A 423 7.23 15.77 12.29
C ILE A 423 7.00 15.66 10.78
N THR A 424 5.84 15.14 10.37
CA THR A 424 5.45 15.03 8.96
C THR A 424 5.33 16.41 8.31
N ALA A 425 4.73 17.39 8.99
CA ALA A 425 4.65 18.76 8.51
C ALA A 425 6.04 19.36 8.26
N VAL A 426 6.95 19.21 9.21
CA VAL A 426 8.30 19.78 9.11
C VAL A 426 9.06 19.23 7.91
N TYR A 427 9.16 17.90 7.74
CA TYR A 427 9.94 17.36 6.62
C TYR A 427 9.26 17.56 5.26
N THR A 428 7.93 17.51 5.21
CA THR A 428 7.17 17.70 3.97
C THR A 428 7.24 19.14 3.48
N LEU A 429 6.98 20.11 4.36
CA LEU A 429 7.07 21.54 4.03
C LEU A 429 8.50 21.94 3.70
N ARG A 430 9.50 21.42 4.42
CA ARG A 430 10.92 21.63 4.10
C ARG A 430 11.24 21.12 2.69
N ALA A 431 10.77 19.92 2.32
CA ALA A 431 11.00 19.39 0.99
C ALA A 431 10.34 20.25 -0.10
N ALA A 432 9.08 20.65 0.09
CA ALA A 432 8.39 21.53 -0.84
C ALA A 432 9.11 22.89 -0.97
N ALA A 433 9.55 23.48 0.14
CA ALA A 433 10.29 24.73 0.15
C ALA A 433 11.64 24.60 -0.59
N ALA A 434 12.42 23.55 -0.29
CA ALA A 434 13.72 23.32 -0.89
C ALA A 434 13.66 23.07 -2.42
N VAL A 435 12.60 22.45 -2.90
CA VAL A 435 12.45 22.13 -4.33
C VAL A 435 11.87 23.30 -5.12
N PHE A 436 10.79 23.90 -4.63
CA PHE A 436 9.95 24.79 -5.44
C PHE A 436 10.12 26.27 -5.13
N PHE A 437 10.57 26.62 -3.93
CA PHE A 437 10.62 28.01 -3.47
C PHE A 437 12.06 28.48 -3.23
N GLY A 438 12.23 29.78 -3.03
CA GLY A 438 13.53 30.41 -2.88
C GLY A 438 14.29 30.60 -4.22
N PRO A 439 15.57 30.95 -4.17
CA PRO A 439 16.41 31.14 -5.36
C PRO A 439 16.72 29.77 -6.00
N ALA A 440 16.82 29.77 -7.34
CA ALA A 440 17.27 28.60 -8.09
C ALA A 440 18.75 28.30 -7.75
N SER A 441 19.09 27.01 -7.65
CA SER A 441 20.49 26.61 -7.52
C SER A 441 21.28 26.87 -8.81
N ALA A 442 22.58 27.05 -8.71
CA ALA A 442 23.47 27.19 -9.88
C ALA A 442 23.38 25.92 -10.77
N ALA A 443 23.18 24.75 -10.19
CA ALA A 443 23.01 23.48 -10.92
C ALA A 443 21.73 23.49 -11.77
N LEU A 444 20.61 23.94 -11.20
CA LEU A 444 19.34 24.07 -11.92
C LEU A 444 19.42 25.11 -13.05
N ASP A 445 20.08 26.24 -12.80
CA ASP A 445 20.28 27.27 -13.81
C ASP A 445 21.14 26.80 -14.98
N ALA A 446 22.26 26.15 -14.69
CA ALA A 446 23.14 25.58 -15.70
C ALA A 446 22.41 24.50 -16.54
N ARG A 447 21.61 23.65 -15.89
CA ARG A 447 20.81 22.65 -16.58
C ARG A 447 19.76 23.27 -17.49
N ALA A 448 19.03 24.26 -17.00
CA ALA A 448 18.01 24.95 -17.79
C ALA A 448 18.59 25.70 -18.99
N ALA A 449 19.83 26.23 -18.87
CA ALA A 449 20.55 26.84 -19.98
C ALA A 449 21.02 25.80 -21.01
N ALA A 450 21.51 24.63 -20.55
CA ALA A 450 22.00 23.58 -21.42
C ALA A 450 20.88 22.81 -22.14
N ALA A 451 19.76 22.55 -21.46
CA ALA A 451 18.60 21.85 -22.01
C ALA A 451 17.31 22.44 -21.40
N PRO A 452 16.68 23.40 -22.05
CA PRO A 452 15.41 23.93 -21.58
C PRO A 452 14.36 22.84 -21.39
N PHE A 453 13.66 22.85 -20.27
CA PHE A 453 12.61 21.88 -19.95
C PHE A 453 11.26 22.57 -19.80
N GLY A 454 10.20 21.87 -20.19
CA GLY A 454 8.82 22.32 -19.98
C GLY A 454 8.28 21.95 -18.60
N ASP A 455 7.09 22.44 -18.30
CA ASP A 455 6.32 22.06 -17.11
C ASP A 455 5.85 20.60 -17.16
N LEU A 456 5.11 20.14 -16.15
CA LEU A 456 4.61 18.78 -16.01
C LEU A 456 3.96 18.28 -17.31
N SER A 457 4.39 17.12 -17.79
CA SER A 457 3.87 16.51 -19.03
C SER A 457 2.41 16.10 -18.87
N TRP A 458 1.65 16.11 -19.97
CA TRP A 458 0.23 15.73 -19.93
C TRP A 458 -0.04 14.34 -19.32
N PRO A 459 0.71 13.28 -19.68
CA PRO A 459 0.51 11.97 -19.04
C PRO A 459 0.74 11.99 -17.53
N SER A 460 1.75 12.73 -17.06
CA SER A 460 1.99 12.87 -15.62
C SER A 460 0.90 13.70 -14.93
N ARG A 461 0.32 14.72 -15.61
CA ARG A 461 -0.84 15.46 -15.08
C ARG A 461 -2.06 14.54 -14.91
N VAL A 462 -2.34 13.70 -15.90
CA VAL A 462 -3.45 12.74 -15.84
C VAL A 462 -3.21 11.73 -14.70
N ALA A 463 -2.02 11.15 -14.60
CA ALA A 463 -1.70 10.19 -13.55
C ALA A 463 -1.75 10.80 -12.14
N ALA A 464 -1.17 11.99 -11.95
CA ALA A 464 -1.23 12.69 -10.67
C ALA A 464 -2.65 13.17 -10.34
N GLY A 465 -3.37 13.69 -11.35
CA GLY A 465 -4.77 14.11 -11.22
C GLY A 465 -5.71 12.97 -10.83
N LEU A 466 -5.49 11.76 -11.39
CA LEU A 466 -6.22 10.55 -11.01
C LEU A 466 -6.03 10.21 -9.52
N LEU A 467 -4.78 10.18 -9.05
CA LEU A 467 -4.45 9.82 -7.67
C LEU A 467 -4.93 10.87 -6.67
N LEU A 468 -4.71 12.15 -6.96
CA LEU A 468 -5.16 13.24 -6.10
C LEU A 468 -6.68 13.43 -6.14
N GLY A 469 -7.30 13.26 -7.31
CA GLY A 469 -8.75 13.27 -7.46
C GLY A 469 -9.42 12.16 -6.64
N ALA A 470 -8.87 10.94 -6.69
CA ALA A 470 -9.34 9.84 -5.85
C ALA A 470 -9.16 10.15 -4.34
N SER A 471 -8.01 10.72 -3.95
CA SER A 471 -7.76 11.12 -2.56
C SER A 471 -8.73 12.23 -2.10
N LEU A 472 -9.03 13.22 -2.95
CA LEU A 472 -10.04 14.24 -2.65
C LEU A 472 -11.45 13.64 -2.56
N THR A 473 -11.81 12.73 -3.48
CA THR A 473 -13.11 12.04 -3.44
C THR A 473 -13.30 11.33 -2.10
N LEU A 474 -12.30 10.56 -1.64
CA LEU A 474 -12.35 9.90 -0.33
C LEU A 474 -12.23 10.88 0.83
N GLY A 475 -11.63 12.05 0.63
CA GLY A 475 -11.59 13.12 1.62
C GLY A 475 -12.94 13.77 1.87
N PHE A 476 -13.77 13.92 0.83
CA PHE A 476 -15.14 14.43 0.95
C PHE A 476 -16.20 13.35 1.18
N LEU A 477 -15.93 12.11 0.75
CA LEU A 477 -16.82 10.96 0.86
C LEU A 477 -16.11 9.77 1.52
N PRO A 478 -15.65 9.91 2.79
CA PRO A 478 -14.96 8.82 3.49
C PRO A 478 -15.87 7.59 3.70
N SER A 479 -17.18 7.79 3.66
CA SER A 479 -18.19 6.72 3.74
C SER A 479 -18.01 5.64 2.67
N LEU A 480 -17.48 5.95 1.50
CA LEU A 480 -17.16 4.94 0.47
C LEU A 480 -16.23 3.83 1.00
N VAL A 481 -15.34 4.17 1.94
CA VAL A 481 -14.45 3.19 2.57
C VAL A 481 -15.05 2.71 3.89
N THR A 482 -15.52 3.61 4.76
CA THR A 482 -16.00 3.22 6.09
C THR A 482 -17.28 2.38 6.05
N ASP A 483 -18.19 2.61 5.11
CA ASP A 483 -19.39 1.76 4.95
C ASP A 483 -19.00 0.37 4.44
N SER A 484 -17.94 0.29 3.60
CA SER A 484 -17.37 -0.99 3.18
C SER A 484 -16.77 -1.76 4.37
N THR A 485 -15.97 -1.10 5.20
CA THR A 485 -15.26 -1.74 6.31
C THR A 485 -16.18 -2.07 7.48
N ASN A 486 -17.13 -1.22 7.81
CA ASN A 486 -18.09 -1.42 8.90
C ASN A 486 -18.87 -2.75 8.82
N ARG A 487 -19.04 -3.31 7.61
CA ARG A 487 -19.67 -4.63 7.42
C ARG A 487 -18.86 -5.78 8.04
N VAL A 488 -17.55 -5.59 8.19
CA VAL A 488 -16.62 -6.66 8.59
C VAL A 488 -15.89 -6.36 9.89
N SER A 489 -15.60 -5.09 10.17
CA SER A 489 -14.83 -4.69 11.35
C SER A 489 -15.48 -5.12 12.66
N ALA A 490 -16.80 -5.03 12.76
CA ALA A 490 -17.53 -5.48 13.94
C ALA A 490 -17.44 -6.99 14.15
N ASP A 491 -17.42 -7.78 13.07
CA ASP A 491 -17.29 -9.23 13.13
C ASP A 491 -15.86 -9.64 13.47
N VAL A 492 -14.84 -8.98 12.89
CA VAL A 492 -13.43 -9.19 13.24
C VAL A 492 -13.21 -8.95 14.73
N VAL A 493 -13.77 -7.89 15.28
CA VAL A 493 -13.64 -7.55 16.71
C VAL A 493 -14.33 -8.58 17.62
N LYS A 494 -15.37 -9.28 17.16
CA LYS A 494 -15.98 -10.40 17.94
C LYS A 494 -15.01 -11.57 18.15
N TYR A 495 -14.18 -11.91 17.17
CA TYR A 495 -13.14 -12.93 17.35
C TYR A 495 -12.07 -12.51 18.36
N VAL A 496 -11.80 -11.21 18.47
CA VAL A 496 -10.81 -10.66 19.41
C VAL A 496 -11.32 -10.67 20.86
N ARG A 497 -12.61 -10.39 21.06
CA ARG A 497 -13.27 -10.40 22.38
C ARG A 497 -14.42 -11.42 22.37
N PRO A 498 -14.19 -12.68 22.78
CA PRO A 498 -15.29 -13.61 22.99
C PRO A 498 -16.26 -13.06 24.05
N ALA A 499 -17.56 -13.31 23.86
CA ALA A 499 -18.70 -12.76 24.62
C ALA A 499 -18.65 -12.91 26.17
N ALA A 500 -17.71 -13.68 26.72
CA ALA A 500 -17.52 -13.87 28.15
C ALA A 500 -16.90 -12.67 28.92
N GLN A 501 -16.53 -11.58 28.25
CA GLN A 501 -15.91 -10.40 28.87
C GLN A 501 -16.72 -9.10 28.75
N THR A 502 -17.99 -9.17 28.41
CA THR A 502 -18.88 -7.99 28.61
C THR A 502 -19.09 -7.84 30.12
N PRO A 503 -18.61 -6.77 30.77
CA PRO A 503 -18.97 -6.51 32.15
C PRO A 503 -20.49 -6.37 32.19
N SER A 504 -21.16 -7.20 32.99
CA SER A 504 -22.56 -6.97 33.34
C SER A 504 -22.65 -5.52 33.81
N ALA A 505 -23.45 -4.71 33.11
CA ALA A 505 -23.78 -3.37 33.55
C ALA A 505 -24.26 -3.43 35.01
N ARG A 506 -23.48 -2.88 35.92
CA ARG A 506 -23.89 -2.50 37.26
C ARG A 506 -23.89 -0.98 37.36
#